data_5558da6f466a00ecc51c8290275e6792
#
_entry.id   5558da6f466a00ecc51c8290275e6792
#
_cell.length_a   1.000
_cell.length_b   1.000
_cell.length_c   1.000
_cell.angle_alpha   90.00
_cell.angle_beta   90.00
_cell.angle_gamma   90.00
#
_symmetry.space_group_name_H-M   'P 1'
#
loop_
_entity.id
_entity.type
_entity.pdbx_description
1 polymer ?
#
loop_
_entity_poly.entity_id
_entity_poly.type
_entity_poly.pdbx_seq_one_letter_code
_entity_poly.pdbx_strand_id
1 'polypeptide(L)'
;MENKNEKSMTLEEMISEISYIHSEAYAAGELKHGTISLIEQGTLVIGVLTQSKLYEKTISNMLECKSRGAYLMGLTTYGKYEIEDQVNFTVYVPKVDEHFVGSLAVIPLQLLGYYVSVAKGLDVDKPRNLAKSVTVE
;
A
#
# COMPACT_ATOMS: atom_id res chain seq x y z
N MET A 1 -37.06 -0.05 -3.72
CA MET A 1 -35.77 0.42 -4.27
C MET A 1 -34.67 -0.19 -3.43
N GLU A 2 -34.12 -1.30 -3.88
CA GLU A 2 -33.01 -1.96 -3.20
C GLU A 2 -31.76 -1.14 -3.44
N ASN A 3 -31.18 -0.64 -2.35
CA ASN A 3 -29.89 0.01 -2.33
C ASN A 3 -28.85 -1.08 -2.62
N LYS A 4 -28.42 -1.19 -3.88
CA LYS A 4 -27.24 -1.98 -4.21
C LYS A 4 -26.07 -1.35 -3.49
N ASN A 5 -25.62 -2.00 -2.42
CA ASN A 5 -24.34 -1.74 -1.79
C ASN A 5 -23.28 -1.89 -2.88
N GLU A 6 -22.88 -0.80 -3.50
CA GLU A 6 -21.65 -0.74 -4.26
C GLU A 6 -20.52 -0.94 -3.24
N LYS A 7 -20.04 -2.16 -3.17
CA LYS A 7 -18.85 -2.48 -2.37
C LYS A 7 -17.73 -1.64 -2.95
N SER A 8 -17.31 -0.61 -2.24
CA SER A 8 -16.17 0.19 -2.66
C SER A 8 -14.95 -0.71 -2.73
N MET A 9 -14.24 -0.64 -3.85
CA MET A 9 -12.99 -1.36 -4.05
C MET A 9 -11.96 -0.91 -3.03
N THR A 10 -11.26 -1.84 -2.42
CA THR A 10 -10.13 -1.52 -1.53
C THR A 10 -8.93 -1.02 -2.35
N LEU A 11 -7.99 -0.36 -1.67
CA LEU A 11 -6.77 0.12 -2.34
C LEU A 11 -5.94 -1.02 -2.93
N GLU A 12 -5.86 -2.16 -2.23
CA GLU A 12 -5.15 -3.34 -2.69
C GLU A 12 -5.79 -3.93 -3.95
N GLU A 13 -7.12 -4.05 -3.94
CA GLU A 13 -7.88 -4.49 -5.11
C GLU A 13 -7.63 -3.56 -6.30
N MET A 14 -7.63 -2.24 -6.06
CA MET A 14 -7.37 -1.24 -7.09
C MET A 14 -5.95 -1.38 -7.66
N ILE A 15 -4.92 -1.45 -6.82
CA ILE A 15 -3.53 -1.59 -7.26
C ILE A 15 -3.37 -2.89 -8.06
N SER A 16 -3.93 -3.99 -7.57
CA SER A 16 -3.87 -5.28 -8.26
C SER A 16 -4.57 -5.26 -9.60
N GLU A 17 -5.75 -4.62 -9.69
CA GLU A 17 -6.51 -4.56 -10.93
C GLU A 17 -5.85 -3.71 -12.02
N ILE A 18 -5.28 -2.56 -11.67
CA ILE A 18 -4.68 -1.65 -12.66
C ILE A 18 -3.25 -2.01 -13.03
N SER A 19 -2.46 -2.54 -12.09
CA SER A 19 -1.04 -2.87 -12.30
C SER A 19 -0.77 -4.35 -12.59
N TYR A 20 -1.76 -5.22 -12.36
CA TYR A 20 -1.62 -6.68 -12.40
C TYR A 20 -0.48 -7.20 -11.51
N ILE A 21 -0.24 -6.50 -10.40
CA ILE A 21 0.68 -6.93 -9.35
C ILE A 21 -0.16 -7.31 -8.14
N HIS A 22 0.00 -8.55 -7.68
CA HIS A 22 -0.65 -8.97 -6.44
C HIS A 22 -0.20 -8.09 -5.29
N SER A 23 -1.15 -7.52 -4.57
CA SER A 23 -0.90 -6.69 -3.39
C SER A 23 -1.85 -7.09 -2.26
N GLU A 24 -1.34 -7.07 -1.06
CA GLU A 24 -2.07 -7.40 0.15
C GLU A 24 -1.75 -6.39 1.24
N ALA A 25 -2.74 -6.01 2.04
CA ALA A 25 -2.55 -5.14 3.19
C ALA A 25 -2.80 -5.89 4.49
N TYR A 26 -1.92 -5.66 5.44
CA TYR A 26 -1.99 -6.27 6.76
C TYR A 26 -1.79 -5.22 7.85
N ALA A 27 -2.43 -5.42 8.99
CA ALA A 27 -1.95 -4.78 10.19
C ALA A 27 -0.52 -5.27 10.47
N ALA A 28 0.42 -4.35 10.72
CA ALA A 28 1.85 -4.70 10.84
C ALA A 28 2.12 -5.80 11.89
N GLY A 29 1.31 -5.87 12.94
CA GLY A 29 1.39 -6.92 13.96
C GLY A 29 1.02 -8.31 13.46
N GLU A 30 0.20 -8.40 12.41
CA GLU A 30 -0.27 -9.68 11.86
C GLU A 30 0.74 -10.32 10.89
N LEU A 31 1.73 -9.58 10.40
CA LEU A 31 2.78 -10.11 9.51
C LEU A 31 3.48 -11.33 10.07
N LYS A 32 3.69 -11.39 11.39
CA LYS A 32 4.37 -12.49 12.08
C LYS A 32 3.57 -13.79 12.11
N HIS A 33 2.27 -13.73 11.87
CA HIS A 33 1.38 -14.89 11.96
C HIS A 33 1.33 -15.74 10.67
N GLY A 34 2.29 -15.59 9.78
CA GLY A 34 2.41 -16.44 8.60
C GLY A 34 2.90 -15.72 7.35
N THR A 35 2.33 -14.56 7.05
CA THR A 35 2.56 -13.80 5.81
C THR A 35 4.01 -13.36 5.63
N ILE A 36 4.74 -13.17 6.71
CA ILE A 36 6.18 -12.86 6.65
C ILE A 36 7.00 -13.95 5.95
N SER A 37 6.50 -15.19 5.90
CA SER A 37 7.15 -16.28 5.18
C SER A 37 7.11 -16.13 3.66
N LEU A 38 6.23 -15.28 3.14
CA LEU A 38 6.10 -14.98 1.72
C LEU A 38 7.05 -13.87 1.26
N ILE A 39 7.80 -13.27 2.19
CA ILE A 39 8.78 -12.24 1.86
C ILE A 39 10.02 -12.90 1.26
N GLU A 40 10.30 -12.51 0.03
CA GLU A 40 11.47 -12.92 -0.74
C GLU A 40 12.37 -11.72 -1.04
N GLN A 41 13.57 -12.00 -1.56
CA GLN A 41 14.51 -10.97 -1.97
C GLN A 41 13.88 -10.01 -2.98
N GLY A 42 13.84 -8.73 -2.66
CA GLY A 42 13.28 -7.67 -3.52
C GLY A 42 11.78 -7.48 -3.40
N THR A 43 11.08 -8.24 -2.55
CA THR A 43 9.65 -7.98 -2.26
C THR A 43 9.48 -6.56 -1.75
N LEU A 44 8.65 -5.75 -2.40
CA LEU A 44 8.32 -4.41 -1.92
C LEU A 44 7.38 -4.50 -0.71
N VAL A 45 7.83 -3.95 0.40
CA VAL A 45 7.00 -3.79 1.62
C VAL A 45 6.83 -2.32 1.90
N ILE A 46 5.59 -1.87 1.93
CA ILE A 46 5.22 -0.48 2.19
C ILE A 46 4.66 -0.37 3.61
N GLY A 47 5.36 0.37 4.47
CA GLY A 47 4.87 0.68 5.81
C GLY A 47 4.16 2.02 5.84
N VAL A 48 2.88 2.04 6.23
CA VAL A 48 2.12 3.27 6.47
C VAL A 48 2.30 3.67 7.93
N LEU A 49 3.15 4.68 8.15
CA LEU A 49 3.67 5.09 9.46
C LEU A 49 3.10 6.45 9.91
N THR A 50 1.80 6.62 9.68
CA THR A 50 1.10 7.90 9.93
C THR A 50 0.51 8.00 11.33
N GLN A 51 0.42 6.89 12.07
CA GLN A 51 -0.12 6.83 13.43
C GLN A 51 1.02 6.78 14.45
N SER A 52 1.13 7.81 15.28
CA SER A 52 2.23 7.95 16.25
C SER A 52 2.31 6.79 17.24
N LYS A 53 1.17 6.28 17.70
CA LYS A 53 1.10 5.17 18.66
C LYS A 53 1.60 3.84 18.11
N LEU A 54 1.53 3.63 16.79
CA LEU A 54 1.90 2.38 16.14
C LEU A 54 3.26 2.46 15.44
N TYR A 55 3.85 3.65 15.36
CA TYR A 55 5.05 3.95 14.60
C TYR A 55 6.20 2.96 14.89
N GLU A 56 6.62 2.86 16.15
CA GLU A 56 7.74 2.00 16.55
C GLU A 56 7.48 0.51 16.28
N LYS A 57 6.27 0.04 16.53
CA LYS A 57 5.89 -1.36 16.24
C LYS A 57 5.89 -1.65 14.76
N THR A 58 5.39 -0.72 13.96
CA THR A 58 5.35 -0.88 12.50
C THR A 58 6.76 -0.92 11.93
N ILE A 59 7.65 -0.02 12.34
CA ILE A 59 9.06 -0.04 11.93
C ILE A 59 9.73 -1.36 12.33
N SER A 60 9.56 -1.81 13.56
CA SER A 60 10.14 -3.07 14.02
C SER A 60 9.72 -4.25 13.13
N ASN A 61 8.46 -4.32 12.74
CA ASN A 61 7.95 -5.37 11.86
C ASN A 61 8.49 -5.22 10.42
N MET A 62 8.64 -4.00 9.93
CA MET A 62 9.25 -3.74 8.62
C MET A 62 10.71 -4.19 8.57
N LEU A 63 11.49 -3.94 9.64
CA LEU A 63 12.89 -4.35 9.73
C LEU A 63 13.03 -5.89 9.73
N GLU A 64 12.07 -6.63 10.26
CA GLU A 64 12.04 -8.08 10.12
C GLU A 64 11.83 -8.51 8.66
N CYS A 65 10.99 -7.80 7.91
CA CYS A 65 10.87 -8.03 6.46
C CYS A 65 12.19 -7.71 5.73
N LYS A 66 12.88 -6.63 6.13
CA LYS A 66 14.19 -6.25 5.57
C LYS A 66 15.22 -7.36 5.78
N SER A 67 15.25 -8.00 6.95
CA SER A 67 16.16 -9.11 7.23
C SER A 67 15.93 -10.34 6.33
N ARG A 68 14.76 -10.43 5.71
CA ARG A 68 14.40 -11.47 4.72
C ARG A 68 14.62 -11.04 3.27
N GLY A 69 15.16 -9.84 3.06
CA GLY A 69 15.48 -9.33 1.73
C GLY A 69 14.44 -8.40 1.13
N ALA A 70 13.43 -7.97 1.88
CA ALA A 70 12.46 -6.99 1.40
C ALA A 70 13.09 -5.65 1.06
N TYR A 71 12.56 -4.98 0.05
CA TYR A 71 12.80 -3.58 -0.24
C TYR A 71 11.74 -2.75 0.51
N LEU A 72 12.17 -1.91 1.44
CA LEU A 72 11.27 -1.16 2.31
C LEU A 72 10.98 0.23 1.78
N MET A 73 9.70 0.59 1.68
CA MET A 73 9.23 1.94 1.48
C MET A 73 8.45 2.41 2.72
N GLY A 74 8.87 3.51 3.32
CA GLY A 74 8.18 4.15 4.43
C GLY A 74 7.29 5.29 3.95
N LEU A 75 6.02 5.27 4.28
CA LEU A 75 5.08 6.37 4.06
C LEU A 75 4.74 7.00 5.41
N THR A 76 5.19 8.23 5.62
CA THR A 76 5.06 8.92 6.90
C THR A 76 4.76 10.41 6.72
N THR A 77 4.63 11.15 7.81
CA THR A 77 4.40 12.60 7.78
C THR A 77 5.71 13.36 7.90
N TYR A 78 5.75 14.58 7.34
CA TYR A 78 6.88 15.49 7.54
C TYR A 78 7.23 15.63 9.02
N GLY A 79 8.54 15.65 9.33
CA GLY A 79 9.09 15.71 10.68
C GLY A 79 9.54 14.37 11.25
N LYS A 80 9.29 13.26 10.57
CA LYS A 80 9.71 11.89 10.94
C LYS A 80 10.87 11.42 10.06
N TYR A 81 11.99 12.15 10.09
CA TYR A 81 13.13 11.91 9.18
C TYR A 81 14.02 10.75 9.61
N GLU A 82 13.95 10.33 10.87
CA GLU A 82 14.70 9.21 11.43
C GLU A 82 14.42 7.86 10.71
N ILE A 83 13.34 7.78 9.98
CA ILE A 83 13.00 6.58 9.19
C ILE A 83 13.96 6.37 8.02
N GLU A 84 14.57 7.43 7.49
CA GLU A 84 15.41 7.37 6.27
C GLU A 84 16.59 6.42 6.43
N ASP A 85 17.12 6.28 7.65
CA ASP A 85 18.21 5.35 7.94
C ASP A 85 17.76 3.88 8.01
N GLN A 86 16.47 3.63 8.08
CA GLN A 86 15.91 2.30 8.33
C GLN A 86 15.29 1.67 7.08
N VAL A 87 14.78 2.48 6.17
CA VAL A 87 14.11 2.03 4.93
C VAL A 87 14.94 2.35 3.69
N ASN A 88 14.56 1.79 2.56
CA ASN A 88 15.24 2.04 1.29
C ASN A 88 14.73 3.31 0.61
N PHE A 89 13.47 3.66 0.85
CA PHE A 89 12.82 4.82 0.26
C PHE A 89 11.74 5.37 1.19
N THR A 90 11.61 6.69 1.25
CA THR A 90 10.62 7.36 2.11
C THR A 90 9.73 8.28 1.28
N VAL A 91 8.44 8.25 1.55
CA VAL A 91 7.45 9.18 1.03
C VAL A 91 6.85 9.97 2.19
N TYR A 92 6.84 11.28 2.07
CA TYR A 92 6.29 12.17 3.07
C TYR A 92 4.95 12.74 2.63
N VAL A 93 3.97 12.70 3.53
CA VAL A 93 2.72 13.43 3.38
C VAL A 93 2.66 14.58 4.39
N PRO A 94 1.87 15.63 4.13
CA PRO A 94 1.71 16.73 5.08
C PRO A 94 1.26 16.25 6.46
N LYS A 95 1.77 16.88 7.50
CA LYS A 95 1.34 16.63 8.86
C LYS A 95 -0.04 17.27 9.07
N VAL A 96 -1.02 16.42 9.33
CA VAL A 96 -2.39 16.80 9.68
C VAL A 96 -2.85 15.98 10.88
N ASP A 97 -4.06 16.26 11.37
CA ASP A 97 -4.67 15.44 12.41
C ASP A 97 -4.73 13.96 11.98
N GLU A 98 -4.40 13.04 12.89
CA GLU A 98 -4.31 11.61 12.61
C GLU A 98 -5.62 11.01 12.09
N HIS A 99 -6.77 11.61 12.40
CA HIS A 99 -8.07 11.18 11.90
C HIS A 99 -8.25 11.42 10.38
N PHE A 100 -7.53 12.40 9.83
CA PHE A 100 -7.63 12.79 8.42
C PHE A 100 -6.43 12.34 7.56
N VAL A 101 -5.36 11.92 8.20
CA VAL A 101 -4.11 11.58 7.48
C VAL A 101 -4.28 10.42 6.50
N GLY A 102 -5.24 9.54 6.72
CA GLY A 102 -5.56 8.43 5.82
C GLY A 102 -5.90 8.90 4.40
N SER A 103 -6.66 10.00 4.28
CA SER A 103 -7.00 10.59 2.98
C SER A 103 -5.79 11.13 2.23
N LEU A 104 -4.75 11.56 2.94
CA LEU A 104 -3.48 11.99 2.32
C LEU A 104 -2.58 10.80 2.01
N ALA A 105 -2.52 9.81 2.91
CA ALA A 105 -1.67 8.64 2.75
C ALA A 105 -2.08 7.75 1.56
N VAL A 106 -3.36 7.75 1.18
CA VAL A 106 -3.84 6.97 0.03
C VAL A 106 -3.31 7.52 -1.30
N ILE A 107 -3.06 8.82 -1.42
CA ILE A 107 -2.67 9.48 -2.67
C ILE A 107 -1.35 8.93 -3.23
N PRO A 108 -0.24 8.86 -2.47
CA PRO A 108 1.00 8.26 -2.97
C PRO A 108 0.84 6.80 -3.39
N LEU A 109 -0.02 6.04 -2.72
CA LEU A 109 -0.27 4.63 -3.05
C LEU A 109 -1.07 4.50 -4.36
N GLN A 110 -2.05 5.38 -4.60
CA GLN A 110 -2.75 5.46 -5.88
C GLN A 110 -1.80 5.85 -7.02
N LEU A 111 -0.93 6.84 -6.78
CA LEU A 111 0.09 7.25 -7.75
C LEU A 111 1.08 6.12 -8.04
N LEU A 112 1.48 5.34 -7.02
CA LEU A 112 2.33 4.17 -7.22
C LEU A 112 1.67 3.17 -8.16
N GLY A 113 0.41 2.81 -7.92
CA GLY A 113 -0.34 1.91 -8.80
C GLY A 113 -0.41 2.46 -10.23
N TYR A 114 -0.71 3.73 -10.39
CA TYR A 114 -0.76 4.40 -11.69
C TYR A 114 0.59 4.32 -12.43
N TYR A 115 1.67 4.78 -11.80
CA TYR A 115 2.98 4.82 -12.45
C TYR A 115 3.55 3.43 -12.75
N VAL A 116 3.31 2.45 -11.89
CA VAL A 116 3.68 1.06 -12.15
C VAL A 116 2.94 0.53 -13.38
N SER A 117 1.65 0.83 -13.51
CA SER A 117 0.83 0.42 -14.64
C SER A 117 1.34 1.06 -15.94
N VAL A 118 1.61 2.36 -15.92
CA VAL A 118 2.21 3.07 -17.07
C VAL A 118 3.57 2.48 -17.44
N ALA A 119 4.43 2.23 -16.47
CA ALA A 119 5.77 1.64 -16.71
C ALA A 119 5.68 0.23 -17.30
N LYS A 120 4.61 -0.52 -17.01
CA LYS A 120 4.31 -1.83 -17.61
C LYS A 120 3.64 -1.74 -18.98
N GLY A 121 3.35 -0.52 -19.46
CA GLY A 121 2.65 -0.31 -20.74
C GLY A 121 1.17 -0.70 -20.70
N LEU A 122 0.56 -0.68 -19.52
CA LEU A 122 -0.85 -1.01 -19.33
C LEU A 122 -1.74 0.21 -19.54
N ASP A 123 -2.95 -0.02 -20.04
CA ASP A 123 -3.99 1.01 -20.14
C ASP A 123 -4.68 1.17 -18.79
N VAL A 124 -4.37 2.24 -18.08
CA VAL A 124 -4.89 2.54 -16.74
C VAL A 124 -6.36 2.97 -16.78
N ASP A 125 -6.84 3.46 -17.93
CA ASP A 125 -8.22 3.91 -18.09
C ASP A 125 -9.15 2.74 -18.45
N LYS A 126 -8.60 1.65 -18.98
CA LYS A 126 -9.34 0.46 -19.39
C LYS A 126 -8.67 -0.83 -18.90
N PRO A 127 -8.58 -1.03 -17.60
CA PRO A 127 -8.01 -2.27 -17.06
C PRO A 127 -8.87 -3.47 -17.49
N ARG A 128 -8.22 -4.56 -17.89
CA ARG A 128 -8.87 -5.77 -18.43
C ARG A 128 -9.95 -6.36 -17.54
N ASN A 129 -9.83 -6.18 -16.24
CA ASN A 129 -10.68 -6.81 -15.24
C ASN A 129 -11.81 -5.92 -14.73
N LEU A 130 -11.91 -4.66 -15.20
CA LEU A 130 -12.96 -3.72 -14.81
C LEU A 130 -14.24 -3.82 -15.63
N ALA A 131 -14.45 -4.90 -16.37
CA ALA A 131 -15.75 -5.17 -16.99
C ALA A 131 -16.80 -5.47 -15.91
N LYS A 132 -17.18 -4.47 -15.12
CA LYS A 132 -18.28 -4.54 -14.15
C LYS A 132 -19.67 -4.51 -14.79
N SER A 133 -19.75 -4.49 -16.10
CA SER A 133 -21.00 -4.64 -16.84
C SER A 133 -20.88 -5.80 -17.82
N VAL A 134 -20.76 -7.02 -17.32
CA VAL A 134 -21.27 -8.14 -18.08
C VAL A 134 -22.78 -8.06 -17.90
N THR A 135 -23.44 -7.35 -18.79
CA THR A 135 -24.83 -7.65 -19.08
C THR A 135 -24.83 -9.06 -19.65
N VAL A 136 -25.14 -10.01 -18.81
CA VAL A 136 -25.54 -11.34 -19.27
C VAL A 136 -26.90 -11.14 -19.88
N GLU A 137 -26.97 -11.11 -21.20
CA GLU A 137 -28.21 -11.38 -21.89
C GLU A 137 -28.61 -12.85 -21.71
#